data_e80283583299db6c7b023477f0dcc728
#
_entry.id   e80283583299db6c7b023477f0dcc728
#
_cell.length_a   1.000
_cell.length_b   1.000
_cell.length_c   1.000
_cell.angle_alpha   90.00
_cell.angle_beta   90.00
_cell.angle_gamma   90.00
#
_symmetry.space_group_name_H-M   'P 1'
#
loop_
_entity.id
_entity.type
_entity.pdbx_description
1 polymer ?
#
loop_
_entity_poly.entity_id
_entity_poly.type
_entity_poly.pdbx_seq_one_letter_code
_entity_poly.pdbx_strand_id
1 'polypeptide(L)'
;MRIWGLPMKGRGETGLYSFFRWIVVPLFGGVYRCRVKGTENLPDDGPVIVITNHKANLDPVIVAMFFDRPLRFMAKKELFGNAALRKFIVSLGAFPIDRGAGDRAALSTSLEILAGGEVLLMFPEGHRQRDDAVHEFLPGVGMLALRSGAPVLPVAMDGTQRMLRDGRPGLPALRALVGPPLDLSDLTGRNSKAYQEAARRMRDAVAGLYARL
;
A
#
# COMPACT_ATOMS: atom_id res chain seq x y z
N MET A 1 -4.34 19.33 8.35
CA MET A 1 -4.24 19.42 6.87
C MET A 1 -2.78 19.72 6.55
N ARG A 2 -1.95 18.68 6.43
CA ARG A 2 -0.57 18.88 5.94
C ARG A 2 -0.66 19.15 4.44
N ILE A 3 -0.49 20.39 4.05
CA ILE A 3 -0.04 20.74 2.71
C ILE A 3 1.38 20.21 2.66
N TRP A 4 1.67 19.26 1.79
CA TRP A 4 2.96 18.67 1.47
C TRP A 4 4.16 19.49 2.00
N GLY A 5 4.54 19.24 3.28
CA GLY A 5 5.80 19.70 3.84
C GLY A 5 6.94 18.93 3.19
N LEU A 6 8.11 19.58 3.03
CA LEU A 6 9.33 18.93 2.53
C LEU A 6 9.53 17.61 3.27
N PRO A 7 9.72 16.48 2.57
CA PRO A 7 9.85 15.18 3.20
C PRO A 7 11.07 15.17 4.14
N MET A 8 10.83 14.90 5.42
CA MET A 8 11.92 14.65 6.36
C MET A 8 12.55 13.28 6.01
N LYS A 9 13.86 13.16 6.17
CA LYS A 9 14.59 11.92 5.90
C LYS A 9 14.11 10.84 6.89
N GLY A 10 13.35 9.85 6.38
CA GLY A 10 12.86 8.73 7.19
C GLY A 10 13.99 7.78 7.59
N ARG A 11 13.83 7.05 8.70
CA ARG A 11 14.73 5.96 9.09
C ARG A 11 14.71 4.86 8.02
N GLY A 12 15.88 4.48 7.50
CA GLY A 12 16.04 3.40 6.51
C GLY A 12 15.90 3.82 5.04
N GLU A 13 15.75 5.12 4.75
CA GLU A 13 15.73 5.60 3.36
C GLU A 13 17.11 5.51 2.71
N THR A 14 17.15 4.91 1.50
CA THR A 14 18.33 5.04 0.63
C THR A 14 18.36 6.44 0.04
N GLY A 15 19.57 6.98 -0.26
CA GLY A 15 19.71 8.31 -0.87
C GLY A 15 18.92 8.45 -2.19
N LEU A 16 18.76 7.34 -2.93
CA LEU A 16 17.97 7.30 -4.16
C LEU A 16 16.46 7.41 -3.89
N TYR A 17 15.96 6.76 -2.84
CA TYR A 17 14.57 6.88 -2.42
C TYR A 17 14.23 8.33 -2.01
N SER A 18 15.06 8.93 -1.17
CA SER A 18 14.91 10.33 -0.74
C SER A 18 14.95 11.29 -1.93
N PHE A 19 15.88 11.10 -2.88
CA PHE A 19 16.00 11.91 -4.09
C PHE A 19 14.73 11.83 -4.97
N PHE A 20 14.22 10.61 -5.24
CA PHE A 20 12.98 10.45 -5.99
C PHE A 20 11.78 11.06 -5.26
N ARG A 21 11.71 10.87 -3.95
CA ARG A 21 10.66 11.45 -3.14
C ARG A 21 10.68 12.99 -3.21
N TRP A 22 11.85 13.61 -3.13
CA TRP A 22 12.02 15.07 -3.23
C TRP A 22 11.54 15.66 -4.57
N ILE A 23 11.67 14.91 -5.65
CA ILE A 23 11.24 15.35 -6.99
C ILE A 23 9.77 14.95 -7.24
N VAL A 24 9.43 13.71 -6.99
CA VAL A 24 8.15 13.14 -7.39
C VAL A 24 7.01 13.64 -6.51
N VAL A 25 7.24 13.80 -5.20
CA VAL A 25 6.21 14.29 -4.27
C VAL A 25 5.71 15.70 -4.64
N PRO A 26 6.55 16.73 -4.80
CA PRO A 26 6.07 18.06 -5.19
C PRO A 26 5.46 18.08 -6.59
N LEU A 27 6.05 17.33 -7.53
CA LEU A 27 5.53 17.24 -8.90
C LEU A 27 4.13 16.61 -8.92
N PHE A 28 3.93 15.48 -8.25
CA PHE A 28 2.62 14.84 -8.14
C PHE A 28 1.64 15.69 -7.32
N GLY A 29 2.10 16.30 -6.23
CA GLY A 29 1.29 17.18 -5.39
C GLY A 29 0.75 18.38 -6.18
N GLY A 30 1.60 19.03 -6.97
CA GLY A 30 1.22 20.18 -7.80
C GLY A 30 0.38 19.78 -9.02
N VAL A 31 0.87 18.81 -9.81
CA VAL A 31 0.24 18.40 -11.07
C VAL A 31 -1.10 17.70 -10.83
N TYR A 32 -1.18 16.78 -9.87
CA TYR A 32 -2.38 15.99 -9.59
C TYR A 32 -3.22 16.51 -8.42
N ARG A 33 -2.90 17.70 -7.89
CA ARG A 33 -3.63 18.31 -6.76
C ARG A 33 -3.91 17.28 -5.65
N CYS A 34 -2.89 16.50 -5.32
CA CYS A 34 -2.99 15.37 -4.41
C CYS A 34 -3.38 15.84 -2.99
N ARG A 35 -4.42 15.25 -2.42
CA ARG A 35 -4.89 15.54 -1.05
C ARG A 35 -4.90 14.26 -0.24
N VAL A 36 -4.06 14.20 0.78
CA VAL A 36 -3.99 13.06 1.70
C VAL A 36 -4.29 13.53 3.11
N LYS A 37 -5.09 12.76 3.87
CA LYS A 37 -5.40 13.02 5.27
C LYS A 37 -5.20 11.76 6.09
N GLY A 38 -4.83 11.89 7.37
CA GLY A 38 -4.71 10.79 8.32
C GLY A 38 -3.36 10.07 8.25
N THR A 39 -2.35 10.61 7.58
CA THR A 39 -1.01 9.98 7.49
C THR A 39 -0.33 9.83 8.85
N GLU A 40 -0.72 10.64 9.82
CA GLU A 40 -0.34 10.58 11.23
C GLU A 40 -0.81 9.30 11.95
N ASN A 41 -1.73 8.55 11.36
CA ASN A 41 -2.19 7.27 11.89
C ASN A 41 -1.17 6.11 11.68
N LEU A 42 -0.15 6.32 10.83
CA LEU A 42 0.92 5.33 10.69
C LEU A 42 1.82 5.40 11.93
N PRO A 43 1.97 4.30 12.69
CA PRO A 43 2.89 4.24 13.82
C PRO A 43 4.33 4.61 13.42
N ASP A 44 5.03 5.33 14.27
CA ASP A 44 6.41 5.78 14.01
C ASP A 44 7.41 4.61 13.91
N ASP A 45 7.17 3.54 14.67
CA ASP A 45 8.04 2.37 14.76
C ASP A 45 7.23 1.06 14.69
N GLY A 46 7.94 -0.06 14.52
CA GLY A 46 7.38 -1.40 14.51
C GLY A 46 6.72 -1.80 13.18
N PRO A 47 6.29 -3.07 13.06
CA PRO A 47 5.67 -3.60 11.86
C PRO A 47 4.28 -3.01 11.65
N VAL A 48 3.91 -2.73 10.41
CA VAL A 48 2.55 -2.30 10.03
C VAL A 48 2.16 -2.93 8.71
N ILE A 49 0.93 -3.38 8.59
CA ILE A 49 0.33 -3.77 7.32
C ILE A 49 -0.54 -2.62 6.83
N VAL A 50 -0.12 -1.92 5.78
CA VAL A 50 -0.94 -0.93 5.09
C VAL A 50 -1.76 -1.64 4.03
N ILE A 51 -3.08 -1.52 4.10
CA ILE A 51 -4.01 -2.10 3.12
C ILE A 51 -4.72 -1.00 2.34
N THR A 52 -4.89 -1.20 1.03
CA THR A 52 -5.56 -0.21 0.18
C THR A 52 -6.25 -0.87 -1.02
N ASN A 53 -7.22 -0.19 -1.61
CA ASN A 53 -7.81 -0.54 -2.88
C ASN A 53 -6.81 -0.35 -4.04
N HIS A 54 -6.97 -1.10 -5.14
CA HIS A 54 -6.03 -1.11 -6.27
C HIS A 54 -6.70 -0.70 -7.57
N LYS A 55 -6.34 0.46 -8.11
CA LYS A 55 -6.94 1.05 -9.32
C LYS A 55 -5.95 1.16 -10.49
N ALA A 56 -4.67 1.40 -10.24
CA ALA A 56 -3.65 1.64 -11.26
C ALA A 56 -2.30 1.00 -10.96
N ASN A 57 -1.45 0.84 -11.99
CA ASN A 57 -0.09 0.29 -11.82
C ASN A 57 0.81 1.15 -10.92
N LEU A 58 0.53 2.46 -10.84
CA LEU A 58 1.32 3.39 -10.05
C LEU A 58 0.89 3.49 -8.59
N ASP A 59 -0.22 2.85 -8.20
CA ASP A 59 -0.72 2.90 -6.82
C ASP A 59 0.34 2.59 -5.77
N PRO A 60 1.17 1.53 -5.90
CA PRO A 60 2.18 1.23 -4.89
C PRO A 60 3.15 2.38 -4.66
N VAL A 61 3.59 3.03 -5.75
CA VAL A 61 4.51 4.16 -5.70
C VAL A 61 3.83 5.38 -5.09
N ILE A 62 2.58 5.65 -5.49
CA ILE A 62 1.82 6.79 -5.00
C ILE A 62 1.52 6.65 -3.50
N VAL A 63 1.09 5.46 -3.05
CA VAL A 63 0.82 5.21 -1.63
C VAL A 63 2.10 5.29 -0.81
N ALA A 64 3.23 4.75 -1.32
CA ALA A 64 4.51 4.86 -0.64
C ALA A 64 4.95 6.32 -0.40
N MET A 65 4.54 7.24 -1.28
CA MET A 65 4.83 8.67 -1.13
C MET A 65 4.00 9.38 -0.04
N PHE A 66 2.91 8.77 0.43
CA PHE A 66 2.06 9.38 1.48
C PHE A 66 2.72 9.38 2.86
N PHE A 67 3.68 8.50 3.09
CA PHE A 67 4.26 8.23 4.40
C PHE A 67 5.74 8.58 4.47
N ASP A 68 6.20 8.93 5.66
CA ASP A 68 7.62 9.21 5.93
C ASP A 68 8.43 7.94 6.18
N ARG A 69 7.76 6.81 6.45
CA ARG A 69 8.38 5.49 6.56
C ARG A 69 8.39 4.78 5.21
N PRO A 70 9.50 4.14 4.80
CA PRO A 70 9.56 3.33 3.59
C PRO A 70 8.55 2.17 3.65
N LEU A 71 7.81 1.95 2.58
CA LEU A 71 6.88 0.84 2.43
C LEU A 71 7.49 -0.26 1.56
N ARG A 72 7.33 -1.50 2.00
CA ARG A 72 7.65 -2.69 1.18
C ARG A 72 6.39 -3.13 0.44
N PHE A 73 6.49 -3.43 -0.84
CA PHE A 73 5.35 -3.89 -1.63
C PHE A 73 5.72 -4.94 -2.67
N MET A 74 4.76 -5.80 -2.96
CA MET A 74 4.92 -6.88 -3.93
C MET A 74 4.87 -6.35 -5.36
N ALA A 75 5.81 -6.77 -6.20
CA ALA A 75 5.80 -6.50 -7.62
C ALA A 75 6.04 -7.77 -8.43
N LYS A 76 5.51 -7.82 -9.66
CA LYS A 76 5.67 -8.98 -10.53
C LYS A 76 7.14 -9.24 -10.83
N LYS A 77 7.57 -10.51 -10.76
CA LYS A 77 8.95 -10.97 -11.02
C LYS A 77 9.49 -10.47 -12.38
N GLU A 78 8.63 -10.41 -13.39
CA GLU A 78 9.00 -9.97 -14.73
C GLU A 78 9.51 -8.52 -14.77
N LEU A 79 9.05 -7.66 -13.85
CA LEU A 79 9.52 -6.28 -13.74
C LEU A 79 10.98 -6.18 -13.29
N PHE A 80 11.53 -7.23 -12.71
CA PHE A 80 12.91 -7.28 -12.23
C PHE A 80 13.89 -7.79 -13.31
N GLY A 81 13.41 -8.19 -14.50
CA GLY A 81 14.25 -8.66 -15.61
C GLY A 81 15.09 -7.54 -16.24
N ASN A 82 14.61 -6.31 -16.26
CA ASN A 82 15.39 -5.15 -16.71
C ASN A 82 16.18 -4.56 -15.54
N ALA A 83 17.50 -4.46 -15.67
CA ALA A 83 18.39 -4.01 -14.58
C ALA A 83 18.11 -2.59 -14.10
N ALA A 84 17.83 -1.65 -15.00
CA ALA A 84 17.51 -0.27 -14.65
C ALA A 84 16.17 -0.16 -13.91
N LEU A 85 15.13 -0.82 -14.45
CA LEU A 85 13.81 -0.88 -13.83
C LEU A 85 13.88 -1.57 -12.47
N ARG A 86 14.62 -2.69 -12.36
CA ARG A 86 14.86 -3.40 -11.10
C ARG A 86 15.46 -2.46 -10.06
N LYS A 87 16.57 -1.77 -10.39
CA LYS A 87 17.22 -0.83 -9.47
C LYS A 87 16.25 0.25 -8.99
N PHE A 88 15.44 0.77 -9.90
CA PHE A 88 14.43 1.78 -9.58
C PHE A 88 13.35 1.23 -8.63
N ILE A 89 12.64 0.14 -8.99
CA ILE A 89 11.54 -0.36 -8.17
C ILE A 89 11.99 -0.93 -6.81
N VAL A 90 13.20 -1.55 -6.76
CA VAL A 90 13.79 -1.99 -5.49
C VAL A 90 14.11 -0.80 -4.58
N SER A 91 14.62 0.31 -5.14
CA SER A 91 14.85 1.53 -4.34
C SER A 91 13.57 2.14 -3.78
N LEU A 92 12.41 1.84 -4.37
CA LEU A 92 11.09 2.24 -3.88
C LEU A 92 10.48 1.23 -2.88
N GLY A 93 11.21 0.14 -2.55
CA GLY A 93 10.74 -0.86 -1.60
C GLY A 93 10.08 -2.09 -2.23
N ALA A 94 10.05 -2.22 -3.58
CA ALA A 94 9.48 -3.37 -4.24
C ALA A 94 10.30 -4.65 -4.00
N PHE A 95 9.60 -5.77 -3.79
CA PHE A 95 10.21 -7.10 -3.81
C PHE A 95 9.46 -8.03 -4.79
N PRO A 96 10.17 -8.99 -5.43
CA PRO A 96 9.58 -9.82 -6.45
C PRO A 96 8.66 -10.88 -5.84
N ILE A 97 7.53 -11.14 -6.50
CA ILE A 97 6.71 -12.32 -6.28
C ILE A 97 6.50 -13.07 -7.59
N ASP A 98 6.52 -14.39 -7.50
CA ASP A 98 6.12 -15.30 -8.58
C ASP A 98 4.67 -15.70 -8.36
N ARG A 99 3.76 -15.15 -9.15
CA ARG A 99 2.32 -15.45 -9.04
C ARG A 99 1.97 -16.89 -9.43
N GLY A 100 2.90 -17.61 -10.05
CA GLY A 100 2.76 -19.03 -10.43
C GLY A 100 3.26 -20.02 -9.37
N ALA A 101 4.13 -19.59 -8.45
CA ALA A 101 4.75 -20.47 -7.45
C ALA A 101 3.94 -20.64 -6.15
N GLY A 102 2.72 -20.12 -6.12
CA GLY A 102 1.79 -20.21 -4.99
C GLY A 102 2.04 -19.19 -3.88
N ASP A 103 1.00 -18.92 -3.10
CA ASP A 103 0.94 -17.86 -2.07
C ASP A 103 1.93 -18.05 -0.90
N ARG A 104 2.58 -19.23 -0.78
CA ARG A 104 3.45 -19.56 0.36
C ARG A 104 4.73 -18.73 0.42
N ALA A 105 5.41 -18.55 -0.72
CA ALA A 105 6.65 -17.76 -0.77
C ALA A 105 6.36 -16.28 -0.49
N ALA A 106 5.29 -15.75 -1.07
CA ALA A 106 4.83 -14.38 -0.82
C ALA A 106 4.46 -14.17 0.66
N LEU A 107 3.79 -15.14 1.28
CA LEU A 107 3.45 -15.10 2.69
C LEU A 107 4.70 -15.14 3.58
N SER A 108 5.66 -16.05 3.30
CA SER A 108 6.91 -16.15 4.06
C SER A 108 7.67 -14.84 4.03
N THR A 109 7.92 -14.29 2.83
CA THR A 109 8.61 -13.01 2.68
C THR A 109 7.88 -11.86 3.38
N SER A 110 6.53 -11.84 3.32
CA SER A 110 5.73 -10.83 4.00
C SER A 110 5.88 -10.92 5.53
N LEU A 111 5.88 -12.12 6.09
CA LEU A 111 6.11 -12.35 7.52
C LEU A 111 7.53 -11.95 7.95
N GLU A 112 8.54 -12.22 7.12
CA GLU A 112 9.93 -11.81 7.37
C GLU A 112 10.09 -10.28 7.39
N ILE A 113 9.45 -9.57 6.43
CA ILE A 113 9.42 -8.10 6.39
C ILE A 113 8.80 -7.54 7.68
N LEU A 114 7.65 -8.08 8.09
CA LEU A 114 6.98 -7.64 9.31
C LEU A 114 7.79 -7.99 10.56
N ALA A 115 8.42 -9.17 10.62
CA ALA A 115 9.31 -9.54 11.72
C ALA A 115 10.54 -8.60 11.83
N GLY A 116 10.97 -8.03 10.71
CA GLY A 116 12.00 -6.98 10.65
C GLY A 116 11.53 -5.60 11.10
N GLY A 117 10.26 -5.43 11.51
CA GLY A 117 9.70 -4.15 11.94
C GLY A 117 9.38 -3.19 10.78
N GLU A 118 9.35 -3.69 9.54
CA GLU A 118 9.09 -2.87 8.36
C GLU A 118 7.59 -2.69 8.09
N VAL A 119 7.25 -1.72 7.23
CA VAL A 119 5.88 -1.47 6.79
C VAL A 119 5.62 -2.21 5.49
N LEU A 120 4.60 -3.06 5.47
CA LEU A 120 4.19 -3.82 4.29
C LEU A 120 2.92 -3.24 3.68
N LEU A 121 2.99 -2.82 2.41
CA LEU A 121 1.84 -2.38 1.65
C LEU A 121 1.23 -3.54 0.86
N MET A 122 -0.07 -3.72 1.02
CA MET A 122 -0.84 -4.75 0.32
C MET A 122 -2.05 -4.20 -0.42
N PHE A 123 -2.34 -4.84 -1.55
CA PHE A 123 -3.57 -4.65 -2.32
C PHE A 123 -4.39 -5.93 -2.26
N PRO A 124 -5.23 -6.09 -1.22
CA PRO A 124 -5.85 -7.39 -0.93
C PRO A 124 -6.90 -7.84 -1.94
N GLU A 125 -7.33 -6.98 -2.85
CA GLU A 125 -8.20 -7.33 -4.00
C GLU A 125 -7.49 -8.31 -4.97
N GLY A 126 -6.16 -8.44 -4.90
CA GLY A 126 -5.35 -9.35 -5.73
C GLY A 126 -5.14 -8.87 -7.17
N HIS A 127 -5.98 -8.00 -7.68
CA HIS A 127 -5.88 -7.41 -9.02
C HIS A 127 -6.46 -6.00 -9.05
N ARG A 128 -6.19 -5.25 -10.12
CA ARG A 128 -6.68 -3.88 -10.28
C ARG A 128 -8.16 -3.86 -10.65
N GLN A 129 -8.91 -3.04 -9.93
CA GLN A 129 -10.31 -2.73 -10.21
C GLN A 129 -10.42 -1.36 -10.88
N ARG A 130 -11.15 -1.27 -11.97
CA ARG A 130 -11.25 -0.03 -12.77
C ARG A 130 -12.52 0.78 -12.48
N ASP A 131 -13.45 0.21 -11.76
CA ASP A 131 -14.68 0.86 -11.31
C ASP A 131 -14.45 1.70 -10.03
N ASP A 132 -15.50 2.38 -9.59
CA ASP A 132 -15.47 3.24 -8.41
C ASP A 132 -15.92 2.49 -7.12
N ALA A 133 -15.62 1.17 -7.02
CA ALA A 133 -15.93 0.35 -5.86
C ALA A 133 -14.67 -0.26 -5.23
N VAL A 134 -14.76 -0.63 -3.96
CA VAL A 134 -13.78 -1.47 -3.26
C VAL A 134 -14.32 -2.90 -3.25
N HIS A 135 -13.58 -3.81 -3.84
CA HIS A 135 -13.99 -5.21 -4.01
C HIS A 135 -13.60 -6.10 -2.83
N GLU A 136 -14.00 -7.36 -2.89
CA GLU A 136 -13.69 -8.33 -1.85
C GLU A 136 -12.18 -8.52 -1.68
N PHE A 137 -11.76 -8.64 -0.42
CA PHE A 137 -10.38 -8.88 -0.05
C PHE A 137 -10.11 -10.37 0.10
N LEU A 138 -9.02 -10.83 -0.50
CA LEU A 138 -8.58 -12.21 -0.39
C LEU A 138 -8.22 -12.57 1.07
N PRO A 139 -8.58 -13.78 1.55
CA PRO A 139 -8.33 -14.20 2.94
C PRO A 139 -6.85 -14.18 3.35
N GLY A 140 -5.93 -14.18 2.38
CA GLY A 140 -4.48 -14.12 2.62
C GLY A 140 -4.05 -12.90 3.44
N VAL A 141 -4.70 -11.74 3.28
CA VAL A 141 -4.38 -10.57 4.09
C VAL A 141 -4.81 -10.75 5.55
N GLY A 142 -5.97 -11.37 5.79
CA GLY A 142 -6.43 -11.71 7.13
C GLY A 142 -5.52 -12.73 7.80
N MET A 143 -5.07 -13.75 7.05
CA MET A 143 -4.08 -14.71 7.53
C MET A 143 -2.77 -14.03 7.93
N LEU A 144 -2.28 -13.13 7.09
CA LEU A 144 -1.04 -12.40 7.36
C LEU A 144 -1.15 -11.57 8.64
N ALA A 145 -2.24 -10.80 8.79
CA ALA A 145 -2.47 -9.96 9.96
C ALA A 145 -2.55 -10.78 11.26
N LEU A 146 -3.37 -11.84 11.29
CA LEU A 146 -3.55 -12.66 12.48
C LEU A 146 -2.31 -13.51 12.81
N ARG A 147 -1.43 -13.80 11.84
CA ARG A 147 -0.18 -14.52 12.08
C ARG A 147 0.95 -13.62 12.54
N SER A 148 1.06 -12.43 11.98
CA SER A 148 2.11 -11.47 12.34
C SER A 148 1.80 -10.71 13.62
N GLY A 149 0.52 -10.50 13.95
CA GLY A 149 0.09 -9.61 15.02
C GLY A 149 0.36 -8.12 14.73
N ALA A 150 0.79 -7.80 13.51
CA ALA A 150 1.07 -6.43 13.12
C ALA A 150 -0.23 -5.62 13.00
N PRO A 151 -0.27 -4.36 13.48
CA PRO A 151 -1.41 -3.47 13.29
C PRO A 151 -1.69 -3.27 11.79
N VAL A 152 -2.98 -3.20 11.45
CA VAL A 152 -3.46 -3.03 10.08
C VAL A 152 -3.97 -1.62 9.88
N LEU A 153 -3.37 -0.87 8.95
CA LEU A 153 -3.71 0.51 8.65
C LEU A 153 -4.50 0.58 7.34
N PRO A 154 -5.80 0.92 7.36
CA PRO A 154 -6.61 1.03 6.17
C PRO A 154 -6.36 2.36 5.45
N VAL A 155 -6.21 2.31 4.15
CA VAL A 155 -6.07 3.47 3.26
C VAL A 155 -7.07 3.35 2.13
N ALA A 156 -7.81 4.41 1.83
CA ALA A 156 -8.59 4.51 0.62
C ALA A 156 -7.99 5.54 -0.33
N MET A 157 -7.96 5.24 -1.63
CA MET A 157 -7.39 6.11 -2.64
C MET A 157 -8.30 6.18 -3.87
N ASP A 158 -8.47 7.40 -4.42
CA ASP A 158 -9.22 7.66 -5.66
C ASP A 158 -8.43 8.55 -6.60
N GLY A 159 -8.72 8.43 -7.90
CA GLY A 159 -8.19 9.27 -8.98
C GLY A 159 -7.12 8.60 -9.81
N THR A 160 -6.39 7.61 -9.32
CA THR A 160 -5.27 7.00 -10.04
C THR A 160 -5.71 6.25 -11.31
N GLN A 161 -6.92 5.66 -11.32
CA GLN A 161 -7.50 5.03 -12.51
C GLN A 161 -7.74 6.01 -13.67
N ARG A 162 -7.79 7.30 -13.37
CA ARG A 162 -8.01 8.38 -14.36
C ARG A 162 -6.70 9.04 -14.84
N MET A 163 -5.54 8.65 -14.29
CA MET A 163 -4.23 9.19 -14.70
C MET A 163 -3.83 8.74 -16.11
N LEU A 164 -4.27 7.55 -16.51
CA LEU A 164 -4.06 7.03 -17.85
C LEU A 164 -5.38 6.42 -18.34
N ARG A 165 -6.10 7.13 -19.20
CA ARG A 165 -7.35 6.67 -19.78
C ARG A 165 -7.18 6.48 -21.27
N ASP A 166 -7.43 5.26 -21.77
CA ASP A 166 -7.34 4.91 -23.19
C ASP A 166 -5.97 5.30 -23.82
N GLY A 167 -4.89 5.14 -23.05
CA GLY A 167 -3.53 5.48 -23.46
C GLY A 167 -3.21 7.00 -23.42
N ARG A 168 -4.16 7.84 -23.01
CA ARG A 168 -3.97 9.27 -22.90
C ARG A 168 -3.72 9.70 -21.46
N PRO A 169 -2.69 10.53 -21.19
CA PRO A 169 -2.47 11.09 -19.87
C PRO A 169 -3.64 11.99 -19.45
N GLY A 170 -4.12 11.79 -18.22
CA GLY A 170 -5.11 12.62 -17.55
C GLY A 170 -4.50 13.30 -16.33
N LEU A 171 -5.11 14.40 -15.89
CA LEU A 171 -4.70 15.14 -14.69
C LEU A 171 -5.83 15.15 -13.63
N PRO A 172 -6.24 13.97 -13.12
CA PRO A 172 -7.27 13.90 -12.10
C PRO A 172 -6.73 14.46 -10.77
N ALA A 173 -7.64 14.93 -9.91
CA ALA A 173 -7.28 15.14 -8.52
C ALA A 173 -7.10 13.77 -7.84
N LEU A 174 -5.97 13.56 -7.18
CA LEU A 174 -5.73 12.38 -6.37
C LEU A 174 -6.19 12.66 -4.93
N ARG A 175 -6.95 11.74 -4.37
CA ARG A 175 -7.43 11.85 -2.99
C ARG A 175 -7.14 10.57 -2.24
N ALA A 176 -6.72 10.70 -0.98
CA ALA A 176 -6.53 9.55 -0.10
C ALA A 176 -6.95 9.88 1.34
N LEU A 177 -7.50 8.88 2.00
CA LEU A 177 -7.78 8.89 3.43
C LEU A 177 -7.10 7.71 4.09
N VAL A 178 -6.35 7.97 5.15
CA VAL A 178 -5.74 6.96 6.02
C VAL A 178 -6.57 6.89 7.30
N GLY A 179 -7.15 5.73 7.58
CA GLY A 179 -7.91 5.49 8.80
C GLY A 179 -7.01 5.15 9.98
N PRO A 180 -7.58 5.07 11.20
CA PRO A 180 -6.86 4.54 12.35
C PRO A 180 -6.54 3.04 12.16
N PRO A 181 -5.53 2.51 12.87
CA PRO A 181 -5.28 1.07 12.89
C PRO A 181 -6.54 0.29 13.30
N LEU A 182 -6.78 -0.83 12.62
CA LEU A 182 -7.93 -1.69 12.88
C LEU A 182 -7.71 -2.53 14.13
N ASP A 183 -8.71 -2.61 14.97
CA ASP A 183 -8.75 -3.57 16.05
C ASP A 183 -9.26 -4.93 15.54
N LEU A 184 -8.40 -5.94 15.60
CA LEU A 184 -8.68 -7.33 15.24
C LEU A 184 -8.41 -8.27 16.43
N SER A 185 -8.26 -7.74 17.63
CA SER A 185 -7.84 -8.48 18.84
C SER A 185 -8.84 -9.56 19.29
N ASP A 186 -10.11 -9.40 18.91
CA ASP A 186 -11.17 -10.38 19.17
C ASP A 186 -11.09 -11.61 18.25
N LEU A 187 -10.32 -11.55 17.16
CA LEU A 187 -10.14 -12.64 16.19
C LEU A 187 -8.96 -13.54 16.62
N THR A 188 -9.18 -14.40 17.59
CA THR A 188 -8.14 -15.26 18.18
C THR A 188 -7.85 -16.54 17.39
N GLY A 189 -8.70 -16.90 16.42
CA GLY A 189 -8.57 -18.14 15.64
C GLY A 189 -7.53 -18.04 14.53
N ARG A 190 -6.76 -19.13 14.32
CA ARG A 190 -5.84 -19.27 13.15
C ARG A 190 -6.43 -20.24 12.12
N ASN A 191 -7.66 -20.01 11.71
CA ASN A 191 -8.40 -20.84 10.77
C ASN A 191 -9.03 -20.01 9.65
N SER A 192 -9.54 -20.69 8.62
CA SER A 192 -10.11 -20.04 7.43
C SER A 192 -11.22 -19.05 7.76
N LYS A 193 -12.08 -19.36 8.74
CA LYS A 193 -13.19 -18.48 9.15
C LYS A 193 -12.68 -17.15 9.74
N ALA A 194 -11.68 -17.22 10.64
CA ALA A 194 -11.08 -16.03 11.23
C ALA A 194 -10.35 -15.18 10.17
N TYR A 195 -9.65 -15.82 9.21
CA TYR A 195 -8.96 -15.12 8.14
C TYR A 195 -9.93 -14.40 7.19
N GLN A 196 -11.05 -15.04 6.84
CA GLN A 196 -12.11 -14.43 6.03
C GLN A 196 -12.76 -13.25 6.76
N GLU A 197 -13.06 -13.40 8.04
CA GLU A 197 -13.65 -12.32 8.85
C GLU A 197 -12.70 -11.13 8.98
N ALA A 198 -11.41 -11.36 9.23
CA ALA A 198 -10.41 -10.30 9.24
C ALA A 198 -10.36 -9.57 7.89
N ALA A 199 -10.30 -10.30 6.77
CA ALA A 199 -10.28 -9.71 5.43
C ALA A 199 -11.56 -8.90 5.15
N ARG A 200 -12.74 -9.38 5.58
CA ARG A 200 -14.00 -8.68 5.46
C ARG A 200 -13.98 -7.34 6.21
N ARG A 201 -13.56 -7.35 7.50
CA ARG A 201 -13.45 -6.12 8.30
C ARG A 201 -12.46 -5.11 7.69
N MET A 202 -11.35 -5.60 7.16
CA MET A 202 -10.37 -4.78 6.44
C MET A 202 -10.99 -4.13 5.20
N ARG A 203 -11.73 -4.91 4.40
CA ARG A 203 -12.45 -4.41 3.22
C ARG A 203 -13.47 -3.35 3.61
N ASP A 204 -14.27 -3.61 4.63
CA ASP A 204 -15.32 -2.69 5.12
C ASP A 204 -14.71 -1.36 5.59
N ALA A 205 -13.56 -1.41 6.27
CA ALA A 205 -12.84 -0.21 6.69
C ALA A 205 -12.35 0.61 5.49
N VAL A 206 -11.73 -0.02 4.48
CA VAL A 206 -11.28 0.68 3.27
C VAL A 206 -12.48 1.22 2.48
N ALA A 207 -13.57 0.46 2.35
CA ALA A 207 -14.79 0.91 1.68
C ALA A 207 -15.44 2.10 2.39
N GLY A 208 -15.50 2.08 3.72
CA GLY A 208 -16.00 3.20 4.52
C GLY A 208 -15.16 4.48 4.38
N LEU A 209 -13.84 4.34 4.23
CA LEU A 209 -12.97 5.48 3.91
C LEU A 209 -13.17 5.95 2.46
N TYR A 210 -13.31 5.01 1.52
CA TYR A 210 -13.50 5.32 0.10
C TYR A 210 -14.79 6.11 -0.14
N ALA A 211 -15.87 5.76 0.55
CA ALA A 211 -17.15 6.48 0.47
C ALA A 211 -17.08 7.95 0.97
N ARG A 212 -16.01 8.34 1.65
CA ARG A 212 -15.77 9.70 2.19
C ARG A 212 -14.81 10.53 1.33
N LEU A 213 -14.27 9.98 0.24
CA LEU A 213 -13.42 10.67 -0.73
C LEU A 213 -14.25 11.48 -1.72
#